data_a41a1e683b9603a08b78257fb4d8f034
#
_entry.id   a41a1e683b9603a08b78257fb4d8f034
#
_cell.length_a   1.000
_cell.length_b   1.000
_cell.length_c   1.000
_cell.angle_alpha   90.00
_cell.angle_beta   90.00
_cell.angle_gamma   90.00
#
_symmetry.space_group_name_H-M   'P 1'
#
loop_
_entity.id
_entity.type
_entity.pdbx_description
1 polymer ?
#
loop_
_entity_poly.entity_id
_entity_poly.type
_entity_poly.pdbx_seq_one_letter_code
_entity_poly.pdbx_strand_id
1 'polypeptide(L)'
;THLLTKKDIVYRCNAADIKMIVCAGESVITDHITAAMPESPSVKRLVSVGPEVPEGFEDFHKGIEAAAPFVKPEHPNTNDDISLMYFTSGTTGEPKMVAHDFTYPLGHIVTGSFWHNLKESSLHLTIADTGWGKAVWGKLYGQWIGGANVFVYDHEKFTPAAILEKIQDYHVTSLCA
;
A
#
# COMPACT_ATOMS: atom_id res chain seq x y z
N THR A 1 2.03 6.73 -1.18
CA THR A 1 2.13 7.46 -2.45
C THR A 1 3.46 8.22 -2.55
N HIS A 2 4.02 8.27 -3.73
CA HIS A 2 5.25 9.04 -4.05
C HIS A 2 5.05 10.57 -3.99
N LEU A 3 3.80 11.02 -3.86
CA LEU A 3 3.45 12.44 -3.85
C LEU A 3 3.55 13.11 -2.47
N LEU A 4 3.92 12.37 -1.41
CA LEU A 4 4.04 12.94 -0.07
C LEU A 4 5.24 13.87 0.03
N THR A 5 4.99 15.09 0.50
CA THR A 5 6.04 16.07 0.82
C THR A 5 6.62 15.82 2.22
N LYS A 6 7.74 16.49 2.54
CA LYS A 6 8.31 16.48 3.90
C LYS A 6 7.25 16.73 4.99
N LYS A 7 6.41 17.76 4.82
CA LYS A 7 5.36 18.11 5.78
C LYS A 7 4.37 16.97 5.98
N ASP A 8 3.95 16.34 4.89
CA ASP A 8 3.01 15.22 4.92
C ASP A 8 3.58 14.00 5.67
N ILE A 9 4.87 13.74 5.48
CA ILE A 9 5.59 12.63 6.13
C ILE A 9 5.71 12.89 7.63
N VAL A 10 6.18 14.08 8.02
CA VAL A 10 6.29 14.49 9.44
C VAL A 10 4.95 14.33 10.16
N TYR A 11 3.88 14.86 9.56
CA TYR A 11 2.55 14.76 10.15
C TYR A 11 2.14 13.30 10.40
N ARG A 12 2.27 12.44 9.38
CA ARG A 12 1.86 11.03 9.47
C ARG A 12 2.71 10.25 10.46
N CYS A 13 4.01 10.48 10.46
CA CYS A 13 4.93 9.81 11.37
C CYS A 13 4.60 10.12 12.83
N ASN A 14 4.31 11.38 13.13
CA ASN A 14 3.99 11.79 14.49
C ASN A 14 2.57 11.41 14.90
N ALA A 15 1.58 11.53 14.01
CA ALA A 15 0.20 11.18 14.32
C ALA A 15 -0.01 9.69 14.56
N ALA A 16 0.69 8.82 13.83
CA ALA A 16 0.57 7.37 13.93
C ALA A 16 1.70 6.69 14.71
N ASP A 17 2.62 7.46 15.29
CA ASP A 17 3.80 6.94 16.01
C ASP A 17 4.59 5.91 15.18
N ILE A 18 4.80 6.21 13.88
CA ILE A 18 5.42 5.30 12.92
C ILE A 18 6.84 4.94 13.33
N LYS A 19 7.17 3.66 13.34
CA LYS A 19 8.49 3.13 13.74
C LYS A 19 9.39 2.81 12.55
N MET A 20 8.81 2.51 11.39
CA MET A 20 9.54 2.14 10.18
C MET A 20 8.88 2.74 8.96
N ILE A 21 9.68 3.25 8.03
CA ILE A 21 9.22 3.66 6.69
C ILE A 21 9.82 2.69 5.68
N VAL A 22 8.97 2.11 4.83
CA VAL A 22 9.37 1.32 3.68
C VAL A 22 8.94 2.07 2.42
N CYS A 23 9.86 2.34 1.51
CA CYS A 23 9.59 3.12 0.30
C CYS A 23 10.38 2.62 -0.91
N ALA A 24 10.00 3.09 -2.10
CA ALA A 24 10.85 2.93 -3.28
C ALA A 24 12.14 3.76 -3.13
N GLY A 25 13.24 3.27 -3.70
CA GLY A 25 14.59 3.86 -3.57
C GLY A 25 14.83 5.12 -4.41
N GLU A 26 13.82 5.67 -5.06
CA GLU A 26 13.92 6.85 -5.91
C GLU A 26 14.20 8.12 -5.11
N SER A 27 15.14 8.94 -5.58
CA SER A 27 15.58 10.16 -4.89
C SER A 27 14.43 11.12 -4.58
N VAL A 28 13.47 11.27 -5.49
CA VAL A 28 12.29 12.12 -5.30
C VAL A 28 11.47 11.72 -4.05
N ILE A 29 11.52 10.45 -3.66
CA ILE A 29 10.83 9.94 -2.47
C ILE A 29 11.74 10.01 -1.25
N THR A 30 12.96 9.49 -1.38
CA THR A 30 13.90 9.34 -0.25
C THR A 30 14.43 10.68 0.28
N ASP A 31 14.55 11.69 -0.57
CA ASP A 31 14.93 13.05 -0.16
C ASP A 31 13.89 13.69 0.77
N HIS A 32 12.60 13.53 0.45
CA HIS A 32 11.52 13.99 1.31
C HIS A 32 11.48 13.26 2.65
N ILE A 33 11.73 11.94 2.64
CA ILE A 33 11.80 11.14 3.86
C ILE A 33 12.97 11.57 4.71
N THR A 34 14.17 11.64 4.13
CA THR A 34 15.40 12.07 4.84
C THR A 34 15.21 13.44 5.48
N ALA A 35 14.66 14.40 4.72
CA ALA A 35 14.36 15.73 5.24
C ALA A 35 13.33 15.77 6.37
N ALA A 36 12.47 14.75 6.47
CA ALA A 36 11.45 14.65 7.52
C ALA A 36 11.96 14.04 8.84
N MET A 37 13.08 13.30 8.82
CA MET A 37 13.56 12.54 9.99
C MET A 37 13.88 13.39 11.22
N PRO A 38 14.48 14.59 11.12
CA PRO A 38 14.73 15.42 12.30
C PRO A 38 13.48 15.78 13.09
N GLU A 39 12.31 15.78 12.42
CA GLU A 39 11.00 16.12 12.99
C GLU A 39 10.11 14.88 13.23
N SER A 40 10.64 13.67 13.02
CA SER A 40 9.92 12.39 13.13
C SER A 40 10.62 11.43 14.10
N PRO A 41 10.72 11.75 15.41
CA PRO A 41 11.57 11.03 16.36
C PRO A 41 11.11 9.59 16.64
N SER A 42 9.88 9.24 16.32
CA SER A 42 9.34 7.88 16.47
C SER A 42 9.93 6.90 15.45
N VAL A 43 10.33 7.37 14.26
CA VAL A 43 10.88 6.54 13.19
C VAL A 43 12.27 6.05 13.58
N LYS A 44 12.48 4.73 13.51
CA LYS A 44 13.72 4.06 13.90
C LYS A 44 14.42 3.38 12.72
N ARG A 45 13.68 3.07 11.66
CA ARG A 45 14.22 2.35 10.50
C ARG A 45 13.67 2.94 9.21
N LEU A 46 14.57 3.12 8.24
CA LEU A 46 14.24 3.49 6.87
C LEU A 46 14.66 2.33 5.97
N VAL A 47 13.76 1.85 5.14
CA VAL A 47 13.98 0.68 4.28
C VAL A 47 13.66 1.05 2.84
N SER A 48 14.58 0.79 1.93
CA SER A 48 14.44 1.04 0.50
C SER A 48 14.15 -0.25 -0.25
N VAL A 49 13.15 -0.20 -1.14
CA VAL A 49 12.81 -1.27 -2.09
C VAL A 49 13.23 -0.83 -3.48
N GLY A 50 14.11 -1.57 -4.10
CA GLY A 50 14.57 -1.27 -5.46
C GLY A 50 16.08 -1.50 -5.63
N PRO A 51 16.62 -1.21 -6.83
CA PRO A 51 18.04 -1.45 -7.12
C PRO A 51 18.97 -0.47 -6.39
N GLU A 52 18.46 0.70 -6.01
CA GLU A 52 19.23 1.73 -5.31
C GLU A 52 18.86 1.76 -3.83
N VAL A 53 19.90 1.80 -2.98
CA VAL A 53 19.76 1.94 -1.54
C VAL A 53 20.44 3.22 -1.12
N PRO A 54 19.70 4.31 -0.87
CA PRO A 54 20.27 5.57 -0.45
C PRO A 54 20.96 5.48 0.92
N GLU A 55 21.87 6.41 1.18
CA GLU A 55 22.54 6.51 2.47
C GLU A 55 21.52 6.67 3.61
N GLY A 56 21.71 5.91 4.68
CA GLY A 56 20.80 5.88 5.83
C GLY A 56 19.58 4.94 5.68
N PHE A 57 19.44 4.27 4.54
CA PHE A 57 18.39 3.28 4.32
C PHE A 57 18.93 1.85 4.36
N GLU A 58 18.12 0.93 4.83
CA GLU A 58 18.38 -0.51 4.77
C GLU A 58 17.82 -1.07 3.46
N ASP A 59 18.52 -2.06 2.89
CA ASP A 59 18.09 -2.77 1.69
C ASP A 59 17.00 -3.81 2.06
N PHE A 60 15.80 -3.65 1.50
CA PHE A 60 14.67 -4.55 1.76
C PHE A 60 14.96 -6.00 1.37
N HIS A 61 15.57 -6.23 0.21
CA HIS A 61 15.84 -7.59 -0.28
C HIS A 61 16.89 -8.29 0.56
N LYS A 62 17.99 -7.61 0.87
CA LYS A 62 19.00 -8.16 1.78
C LYS A 62 18.45 -8.41 3.17
N GLY A 63 17.55 -7.53 3.63
CA GLY A 63 16.87 -7.72 4.91
C GLY A 63 16.02 -8.99 4.94
N ILE A 64 15.29 -9.29 3.87
CA ILE A 64 14.49 -10.50 3.75
C ILE A 64 15.39 -11.74 3.66
N GLU A 65 16.46 -11.71 2.85
CA GLU A 65 17.38 -12.83 2.70
C GLU A 65 18.09 -13.18 4.02
N ALA A 66 18.41 -12.19 4.83
CA ALA A 66 19.05 -12.36 6.13
C ALA A 66 18.06 -12.68 7.27
N ALA A 67 16.75 -12.58 7.03
CA ALA A 67 15.74 -12.76 8.06
C ALA A 67 15.69 -14.22 8.56
N ALA A 68 15.61 -14.39 9.87
CA ALA A 68 15.32 -15.70 10.44
C ALA A 68 13.89 -16.15 10.05
N PRO A 69 13.62 -17.47 10.02
CA PRO A 69 12.28 -17.97 9.81
C PRO A 69 11.28 -17.35 10.80
N PHE A 70 10.09 -17.04 10.31
CA PHE A 70 9.05 -16.48 11.15
C PHE A 70 8.67 -17.45 12.29
N VAL A 71 8.72 -16.95 13.51
CA VAL A 71 8.23 -17.68 14.70
C VAL A 71 6.95 -17.00 15.16
N LYS A 72 5.86 -17.78 15.19
CA LYS A 72 4.58 -17.27 15.69
C LYS A 72 4.72 -16.83 17.15
N PRO A 73 4.32 -15.59 17.49
CA PRO A 73 4.39 -15.12 18.87
C PRO A 73 3.45 -15.91 19.78
N GLU A 74 3.80 -15.99 21.05
CA GLU A 74 2.98 -16.65 22.08
C GLU A 74 1.59 -15.99 22.22
N HIS A 75 1.56 -14.66 22.08
CA HIS A 75 0.32 -13.88 22.06
C HIS A 75 0.12 -13.29 20.66
N PRO A 76 -0.54 -14.02 19.75
CA PRO A 76 -0.83 -13.52 18.41
C PRO A 76 -1.87 -12.39 18.46
N ASN A 77 -1.89 -11.58 17.40
CA ASN A 77 -2.93 -10.57 17.21
C ASN A 77 -4.33 -11.18 17.26
N THR A 78 -5.26 -10.43 17.80
CA THR A 78 -6.70 -10.71 17.81
C THR A 78 -7.41 -10.00 16.67
N ASN A 79 -8.68 -10.28 16.46
CA ASN A 79 -9.49 -9.60 15.46
C ASN A 79 -9.68 -8.11 15.77
N ASP A 80 -9.60 -7.72 17.05
CA ASP A 80 -9.82 -6.34 17.50
C ASP A 80 -8.56 -5.47 17.41
N ASP A 81 -7.41 -6.08 17.13
CA ASP A 81 -6.16 -5.33 16.94
C ASP A 81 -6.18 -4.55 15.62
N ILE A 82 -5.52 -3.39 15.59
CA ILE A 82 -5.39 -2.59 14.38
C ILE A 82 -4.48 -3.31 13.38
N SER A 83 -5.01 -3.57 12.18
CA SER A 83 -4.31 -4.19 11.07
C SER A 83 -3.83 -3.17 10.04
N LEU A 84 -4.68 -2.18 9.74
CA LEU A 84 -4.42 -1.16 8.73
C LEU A 84 -4.80 0.22 9.24
N MET A 85 -4.07 1.22 8.79
CA MET A 85 -4.33 2.61 9.10
C MET A 85 -4.16 3.48 7.86
N TYR A 86 -5.21 4.21 7.50
CA TYR A 86 -5.20 5.13 6.37
C TYR A 86 -5.31 6.58 6.81
N PHE A 87 -4.68 7.46 6.03
CA PHE A 87 -4.89 8.90 6.15
C PHE A 87 -5.81 9.35 5.02
N THR A 88 -6.96 9.89 5.40
CA THR A 88 -7.97 10.38 4.44
C THR A 88 -8.00 11.90 4.45
N SER A 89 -8.41 12.51 3.32
CA SER A 89 -8.59 13.96 3.23
C SER A 89 -9.64 14.41 4.26
N GLY A 90 -9.21 15.20 5.23
CA GLY A 90 -10.12 15.82 6.21
C GLY A 90 -10.82 17.05 5.62
N THR A 91 -12.04 17.32 6.06
CA THR A 91 -12.78 18.56 5.71
C THR A 91 -12.23 19.80 6.44
N THR A 92 -11.36 19.64 7.42
CA THR A 92 -10.91 20.67 8.36
C THR A 92 -9.40 20.92 8.38
N GLY A 93 -8.68 20.57 7.33
CA GLY A 93 -7.23 20.80 7.22
C GLY A 93 -6.39 19.54 7.18
N GLU A 94 -5.84 19.07 8.31
CA GLU A 94 -4.94 17.91 8.32
C GLU A 94 -5.69 16.59 8.05
N PRO A 95 -5.03 15.60 7.40
CA PRO A 95 -5.63 14.32 7.11
C PRO A 95 -6.09 13.58 8.37
N LYS A 96 -7.27 12.96 8.31
CA LYS A 96 -7.77 12.13 9.40
C LYS A 96 -7.21 10.71 9.31
N MET A 97 -6.86 10.15 10.45
CA MET A 97 -6.39 8.79 10.59
C MET A 97 -7.58 7.85 10.80
N VAL A 98 -7.72 6.86 9.94
CA VAL A 98 -8.79 5.84 9.99
C VAL A 98 -8.14 4.48 10.20
N ALA A 99 -8.47 3.86 11.34
CA ALA A 99 -7.98 2.54 11.70
C ALA A 99 -8.97 1.45 11.29
N HIS A 100 -8.46 0.32 10.85
CA HIS A 100 -9.19 -0.90 10.54
C HIS A 100 -8.57 -2.07 11.29
N ASP A 101 -9.39 -2.95 11.82
CA ASP A 101 -8.99 -4.16 12.51
C ASP A 101 -8.69 -5.34 11.56
N PHE A 102 -8.39 -6.52 12.10
CA PHE A 102 -8.10 -7.71 11.30
C PHE A 102 -9.35 -8.31 10.62
N THR A 103 -10.55 -7.82 10.90
CA THR A 103 -11.78 -8.24 10.20
C THR A 103 -12.00 -7.44 8.90
N TYR A 104 -11.27 -6.34 8.69
CA TYR A 104 -11.40 -5.49 7.50
C TYR A 104 -11.41 -6.26 6.17
N PRO A 105 -10.51 -7.24 5.92
CA PRO A 105 -10.54 -8.01 4.67
C PRO A 105 -11.85 -8.75 4.44
N LEU A 106 -12.53 -9.22 5.49
CA LEU A 106 -13.79 -9.94 5.38
C LEU A 106 -14.93 -9.07 4.86
N GLY A 107 -14.92 -7.77 5.18
CA GLY A 107 -15.87 -6.81 4.62
C GLY A 107 -15.82 -6.70 3.10
N HIS A 108 -14.68 -7.04 2.48
CA HIS A 108 -14.51 -6.99 1.03
C HIS A 108 -15.03 -8.22 0.29
N ILE A 109 -15.52 -9.25 0.97
CA ILE A 109 -16.25 -10.34 0.35
C ILE A 109 -17.45 -9.78 -0.41
N VAL A 110 -18.20 -8.87 0.20
CA VAL A 110 -19.39 -8.24 -0.42
C VAL A 110 -18.98 -7.36 -1.60
N THR A 111 -17.99 -6.48 -1.43
CA THR A 111 -17.55 -5.57 -2.50
C THR A 111 -16.89 -6.32 -3.65
N GLY A 112 -16.08 -7.33 -3.39
CA GLY A 112 -15.46 -8.16 -4.41
C GLY A 112 -16.50 -8.94 -5.21
N SER A 113 -17.37 -9.64 -4.54
CA SER A 113 -18.35 -10.51 -5.20
C SER A 113 -19.46 -9.73 -5.92
N PHE A 114 -20.00 -8.65 -5.33
CA PHE A 114 -21.20 -7.99 -5.83
C PHE A 114 -20.94 -6.62 -6.49
N TRP A 115 -19.96 -5.86 -6.03
CA TRP A 115 -19.59 -4.59 -6.67
C TRP A 115 -18.66 -4.79 -7.88
N HIS A 116 -17.57 -5.53 -7.68
CA HIS A 116 -16.64 -5.85 -8.77
C HIS A 116 -17.12 -7.03 -9.63
N ASN A 117 -18.16 -7.74 -9.20
CA ASN A 117 -18.70 -8.93 -9.87
C ASN A 117 -17.61 -9.97 -10.18
N LEU A 118 -16.72 -10.21 -9.20
CA LEU A 118 -15.61 -11.13 -9.35
C LEU A 118 -16.06 -12.59 -9.28
N LYS A 119 -15.38 -13.39 -10.11
CA LYS A 119 -15.52 -14.85 -10.14
C LYS A 119 -14.10 -15.45 -10.11
N GLU A 120 -14.00 -16.71 -9.75
CA GLU A 120 -12.73 -17.45 -9.64
C GLU A 120 -11.82 -17.30 -10.87
N SER A 121 -12.37 -17.20 -12.06
CA SER A 121 -11.62 -17.03 -13.31
C SER A 121 -11.39 -15.57 -13.73
N SER A 122 -11.87 -14.60 -12.95
CA SER A 122 -11.76 -13.18 -13.32
C SER A 122 -10.29 -12.73 -13.34
N LEU A 123 -9.95 -11.88 -14.30
CA LEU A 123 -8.74 -11.06 -14.28
C LEU A 123 -9.16 -9.62 -14.00
N HIS A 124 -8.80 -9.12 -12.83
CA HIS A 124 -9.23 -7.82 -12.34
C HIS A 124 -8.10 -6.78 -12.39
N LEU A 125 -8.40 -5.61 -12.94
CA LEU A 125 -7.54 -4.43 -12.92
C LEU A 125 -8.18 -3.34 -12.05
N THR A 126 -7.45 -2.85 -11.07
CA THR A 126 -7.79 -1.60 -10.37
C THR A 126 -6.80 -0.51 -10.74
N ILE A 127 -7.31 0.60 -11.27
CA ILE A 127 -6.52 1.80 -11.54
C ILE A 127 -6.54 2.67 -10.29
N ALA A 128 -5.50 2.52 -9.48
CA ALA A 128 -5.30 3.33 -8.29
C ALA A 128 -3.81 3.36 -7.91
N ASP A 129 -3.34 4.51 -7.46
CA ASP A 129 -2.05 4.64 -6.79
C ASP A 129 -2.03 3.77 -5.53
N THR A 130 -0.92 3.07 -5.29
CA THR A 130 -0.77 2.14 -4.15
C THR A 130 -0.79 2.83 -2.80
N GLY A 131 -0.65 4.14 -2.75
CA GLY A 131 -0.80 4.94 -1.54
C GLY A 131 -2.26 5.23 -1.14
N TRP A 132 -3.24 4.80 -1.94
CA TRP A 132 -4.67 4.96 -1.65
C TRP A 132 -5.27 3.67 -1.10
N GLY A 133 -6.19 3.79 -0.15
CA GLY A 133 -6.93 2.64 0.38
C GLY A 133 -7.59 1.79 -0.70
N LYS A 134 -8.07 2.43 -1.79
CA LYS A 134 -8.60 1.75 -2.97
C LYS A 134 -7.66 0.69 -3.55
N ALA A 135 -6.35 0.90 -3.51
CA ALA A 135 -5.40 -0.09 -4.02
C ALA A 135 -5.41 -1.38 -3.20
N VAL A 136 -5.63 -1.31 -1.90
CA VAL A 136 -5.68 -2.49 -1.03
C VAL A 136 -7.00 -3.25 -1.18
N TRP A 137 -8.15 -2.57 -1.02
CA TRP A 137 -9.44 -3.24 -1.17
C TRP A 137 -9.81 -3.53 -2.62
N GLY A 138 -9.33 -2.73 -3.57
CA GLY A 138 -9.58 -2.91 -5.00
C GLY A 138 -8.64 -3.87 -5.71
N LYS A 139 -7.48 -4.23 -5.12
CA LYS A 139 -6.50 -5.13 -5.73
C LYS A 139 -6.23 -6.40 -4.95
N LEU A 140 -6.45 -6.44 -3.65
CA LEU A 140 -6.01 -7.55 -2.82
C LEU A 140 -7.18 -8.32 -2.21
N TYR A 141 -7.82 -7.73 -1.21
CA TYR A 141 -8.70 -8.50 -0.34
C TYR A 141 -9.93 -9.08 -1.07
N GLY A 142 -10.73 -8.23 -1.69
CA GLY A 142 -11.93 -8.70 -2.39
C GLY A 142 -11.62 -9.65 -3.55
N GLN A 143 -10.54 -9.37 -4.28
CA GLN A 143 -10.09 -10.16 -5.43
C GLN A 143 -9.62 -11.54 -5.00
N TRP A 144 -8.72 -11.60 -4.02
CA TRP A 144 -8.17 -12.88 -3.56
C TRP A 144 -9.20 -13.74 -2.83
N ILE A 145 -10.08 -13.14 -2.01
CA ILE A 145 -11.16 -13.86 -1.36
C ILE A 145 -12.14 -14.42 -2.41
N GLY A 146 -12.41 -13.68 -3.48
CA GLY A 146 -13.24 -14.12 -4.60
C GLY A 146 -12.56 -15.10 -5.57
N GLY A 147 -11.28 -15.46 -5.33
CA GLY A 147 -10.50 -16.35 -6.20
C GLY A 147 -10.12 -15.73 -7.54
N ALA A 148 -10.18 -14.40 -7.66
CA ALA A 148 -9.83 -13.70 -8.89
C ALA A 148 -8.31 -13.45 -9.00
N ASN A 149 -7.83 -13.42 -10.25
CA ASN A 149 -6.48 -12.98 -10.55
C ASN A 149 -6.40 -11.45 -10.55
N VAL A 150 -5.29 -10.90 -10.06
CA VAL A 150 -5.04 -9.46 -10.05
C VAL A 150 -4.07 -9.11 -11.16
N PHE A 151 -4.50 -8.24 -12.10
CA PHE A 151 -3.64 -7.68 -13.12
C PHE A 151 -2.93 -6.45 -12.55
N VAL A 152 -1.60 -6.49 -12.56
CA VAL A 152 -0.75 -5.40 -12.11
C VAL A 152 -0.06 -4.79 -13.33
N TYR A 153 -0.23 -3.49 -13.52
CA TYR A 153 0.42 -2.74 -14.58
C TYR A 153 1.12 -1.53 -13.98
N ASP A 154 2.44 -1.54 -14.06
CA ASP A 154 3.28 -0.44 -13.62
C ASP A 154 3.45 0.59 -14.73
N HIS A 155 3.29 1.87 -14.41
CA HIS A 155 3.41 2.98 -15.36
C HIS A 155 3.73 4.28 -14.62
N GLU A 156 4.64 5.06 -15.16
CA GLU A 156 5.00 6.37 -14.62
C GLU A 156 3.87 7.39 -14.75
N LYS A 157 3.17 7.38 -15.90
CA LYS A 157 2.09 8.31 -16.20
C LYS A 157 0.87 7.57 -16.68
N PHE A 158 -0.28 7.91 -16.12
CA PHE A 158 -1.57 7.39 -16.58
C PHE A 158 -1.84 7.85 -18.03
N THR A 159 -1.97 6.88 -18.91
CA THR A 159 -2.32 7.08 -20.33
C THR A 159 -3.51 6.19 -20.67
N PRO A 160 -4.73 6.75 -20.86
CA PRO A 160 -5.94 5.96 -21.11
C PRO A 160 -5.80 4.98 -22.27
N ALA A 161 -5.20 5.40 -23.37
CA ALA A 161 -4.99 4.55 -24.54
C ALA A 161 -4.16 3.30 -24.21
N ALA A 162 -3.04 3.46 -23.49
CA ALA A 162 -2.19 2.34 -23.10
C ALA A 162 -2.92 1.38 -22.14
N ILE A 163 -3.74 1.90 -21.23
CA ILE A 163 -4.55 1.06 -20.34
C ILE A 163 -5.58 0.24 -21.13
N LEU A 164 -6.27 0.86 -22.08
CA LEU A 164 -7.25 0.17 -22.92
C LEU A 164 -6.61 -0.94 -23.78
N GLU A 165 -5.41 -0.68 -24.30
CA GLU A 165 -4.59 -1.68 -25.00
C GLU A 165 -4.29 -2.88 -24.10
N LYS A 166 -3.84 -2.64 -22.86
CA LYS A 166 -3.58 -3.72 -21.89
C LYS A 166 -4.84 -4.50 -21.50
N ILE A 167 -5.97 -3.80 -21.30
CA ILE A 167 -7.25 -4.45 -21.05
C ILE A 167 -7.62 -5.43 -22.17
N GLN A 168 -7.40 -5.03 -23.42
CA GLN A 168 -7.66 -5.87 -24.58
C GLN A 168 -6.66 -7.01 -24.72
N ASP A 169 -5.36 -6.73 -24.65
CA ASP A 169 -4.27 -7.71 -24.85
C ASP A 169 -4.32 -8.85 -23.85
N TYR A 170 -4.63 -8.53 -22.60
CA TYR A 170 -4.66 -9.49 -21.49
C TYR A 170 -6.07 -9.98 -21.15
N HIS A 171 -7.08 -9.59 -21.91
CA HIS A 171 -8.47 -10.00 -21.69
C HIS A 171 -8.94 -9.74 -20.24
N VAL A 172 -8.67 -8.53 -19.73
CA VAL A 172 -9.13 -8.12 -18.39
C VAL A 172 -10.66 -8.18 -18.36
N THR A 173 -11.21 -8.91 -17.39
CA THR A 173 -12.64 -9.19 -17.32
C THR A 173 -13.40 -8.31 -16.33
N SER A 174 -12.69 -7.62 -15.45
CA SER A 174 -13.25 -6.73 -14.44
C SER A 174 -12.34 -5.53 -14.21
N LEU A 175 -12.93 -4.34 -14.12
CA LEU A 175 -12.21 -3.07 -13.98
C LEU A 175 -12.79 -2.25 -12.83
N CYS A 176 -11.91 -1.67 -12.02
CA CYS A 176 -12.24 -0.61 -11.07
C CYS A 176 -11.38 0.63 -11.37
N ALA A 177 -12.00 1.74 -11.78
CA ALA A 177 -11.33 2.99 -12.12
C ALA A 177 -11.85 4.17 -11.27
#